data_318dfa474e8b8e8cccfd206767022fe6
#
_entry.id   318dfa474e8b8e8cccfd206767022fe6
#
_cell.length_a   1.000
_cell.length_b   1.000
_cell.length_c   1.000
_cell.angle_alpha   90.00
_cell.angle_beta   90.00
_cell.angle_gamma   90.00
#
_symmetry.space_group_name_H-M   'P 1'
#
loop_
_entity.id
_entity.type
_entity.pdbx_description
1 polymer ?
#
loop_
_entity_poly.entity_id
_entity_poly.type
_entity_poly.pdbx_seq_one_letter_code
_entity_poly.pdbx_strand_id
1 'polypeptide(L)'
;MSASVASAQPKSGFRAFKNSDKPDEVRRSNLSAAKAVSDAIRTSLGPKGMDKMIQTSSGEVVITNDGATILKHMAIVHPAARMLVDLSQAQDVEAGDGTTSVVVLAGSLLGVAEKLLSKGIHPTMIAESFQRAAIKLSLIHISEPTRQEA
;
A
#
# COMPACT_ATOMS: atom_id res chain seq x y z
N MET A 1 -42.99 44.14 -31.83
CA MET A 1 -43.21 42.89 -31.09
C MET A 1 -41.97 42.05 -31.21
N SER A 2 -41.10 42.12 -30.23
CA SER A 2 -39.80 41.40 -30.21
C SER A 2 -39.85 40.37 -29.07
N ALA A 3 -39.89 39.09 -29.43
CA ALA A 3 -39.89 37.99 -28.47
C ALA A 3 -38.45 37.67 -28.08
N SER A 4 -38.11 37.90 -26.83
CA SER A 4 -36.86 37.50 -26.19
C SER A 4 -36.85 35.99 -25.97
N VAL A 5 -35.93 35.28 -26.66
CA VAL A 5 -35.65 33.87 -26.43
C VAL A 5 -34.64 33.78 -25.29
N ALA A 6 -35.08 33.39 -24.12
CA ALA A 6 -34.22 33.09 -22.98
C ALA A 6 -33.52 31.74 -23.21
N SER A 7 -32.22 31.77 -23.43
CA SER A 7 -31.37 30.60 -23.51
C SER A 7 -31.19 30.00 -22.10
N ALA A 8 -31.83 28.88 -21.85
CA ALA A 8 -31.59 28.08 -20.65
C ALA A 8 -30.24 27.35 -20.78
N GLN A 9 -29.24 27.79 -20.01
CA GLN A 9 -27.98 27.04 -19.87
C GLN A 9 -28.24 25.76 -19.07
N PRO A 10 -27.69 24.58 -19.51
CA PRO A 10 -27.75 23.39 -18.72
C PRO A 10 -26.81 23.54 -17.53
N LYS A 11 -27.36 23.55 -16.33
CA LYS A 11 -26.58 23.43 -15.09
C LYS A 11 -25.91 22.04 -15.08
N SER A 12 -24.61 21.97 -15.37
CA SER A 12 -23.79 20.80 -15.14
C SER A 12 -23.67 20.56 -13.64
N GLY A 13 -24.68 19.91 -13.09
CA GLY A 13 -24.62 19.41 -11.72
C GLY A 13 -23.60 18.30 -11.66
N PHE A 14 -22.46 18.58 -11.05
CA PHE A 14 -21.52 17.56 -10.61
C PHE A 14 -22.28 16.66 -9.64
N ARG A 15 -22.85 15.56 -10.16
CA ARG A 15 -23.41 14.51 -9.31
C ARG A 15 -22.25 13.80 -8.66
N ALA A 16 -21.87 14.22 -7.47
CA ALA A 16 -21.07 13.41 -6.58
C ALA A 16 -21.84 12.09 -6.39
N PHE A 17 -21.35 11.02 -6.99
CA PHE A 17 -21.82 9.67 -6.68
C PHE A 17 -21.53 9.46 -5.20
N LYS A 18 -22.54 9.57 -4.36
CA LYS A 18 -22.46 9.13 -2.98
C LYS A 18 -22.45 7.60 -3.05
N ASN A 19 -21.25 7.03 -3.10
CA ASN A 19 -21.08 5.60 -2.91
C ASN A 19 -21.71 5.24 -1.56
N SER A 20 -22.81 4.53 -1.60
CA SER A 20 -23.56 4.10 -0.42
C SER A 20 -22.91 2.86 0.22
N ASP A 21 -21.71 2.48 -0.24
CA ASP A 21 -20.98 1.36 0.31
C ASP A 21 -20.68 1.63 1.77
N LYS A 22 -21.08 0.68 2.61
CA LYS A 22 -20.86 0.79 4.04
C LYS A 22 -19.38 1.02 4.30
N PRO A 23 -18.99 1.90 5.23
CA PRO A 23 -17.59 2.23 5.51
C PRO A 23 -16.73 0.99 5.75
N ASP A 24 -17.31 -0.08 6.25
CA ASP A 24 -16.63 -1.35 6.50
C ASP A 24 -16.28 -2.12 5.23
N GLU A 25 -17.11 -2.06 4.18
CA GLU A 25 -16.83 -2.69 2.89
C GLU A 25 -15.67 -2.00 2.18
N VAL A 26 -15.67 -0.66 2.20
CA VAL A 26 -14.58 0.14 1.64
C VAL A 26 -13.27 -0.17 2.37
N ARG A 27 -13.32 -0.25 3.70
CA ARG A 27 -12.14 -0.58 4.52
C ARG A 27 -11.60 -1.98 4.23
N ARG A 28 -12.48 -2.97 4.11
CA ARG A 28 -12.10 -4.35 3.73
C ARG A 28 -11.51 -4.40 2.33
N SER A 29 -12.10 -3.71 1.37
CA SER A 29 -11.57 -3.61 0.00
C SER A 29 -10.16 -3.03 -0.01
N ASN A 30 -9.93 -1.93 0.71
CA ASN A 30 -8.62 -1.30 0.83
C ASN A 30 -7.58 -2.25 1.43
N LEU A 31 -7.92 -2.94 2.53
CA LEU A 31 -7.04 -3.89 3.20
C LEU A 31 -6.72 -5.09 2.29
N SER A 32 -7.74 -5.64 1.62
CA SER A 32 -7.58 -6.76 0.71
C SER A 32 -6.67 -6.41 -0.48
N ALA A 33 -6.86 -5.24 -1.09
CA ALA A 33 -6.04 -4.79 -2.20
C ALA A 33 -4.57 -4.57 -1.81
N ALA A 34 -4.32 -3.95 -0.66
CA ALA A 34 -2.97 -3.75 -0.15
C ALA A 34 -2.29 -5.09 0.19
N LYS A 35 -3.01 -6.01 0.83
CA LYS A 35 -2.51 -7.33 1.16
C LYS A 35 -2.17 -8.14 -0.08
N ALA A 36 -3.00 -8.09 -1.13
CA ALA A 36 -2.74 -8.78 -2.39
C ALA A 36 -1.41 -8.35 -3.03
N VAL A 37 -1.09 -7.06 -3.00
CA VAL A 37 0.20 -6.54 -3.49
C VAL A 37 1.36 -7.06 -2.64
N SER A 38 1.25 -7.03 -1.32
CA SER A 38 2.27 -7.57 -0.41
C SER A 38 2.50 -9.07 -0.64
N ASP A 39 1.43 -9.85 -0.78
CA ASP A 39 1.53 -11.29 -1.02
C ASP A 39 2.15 -11.60 -2.39
N ALA A 40 1.90 -10.77 -3.40
CA ALA A 40 2.49 -10.93 -4.73
C ALA A 40 4.02 -10.81 -4.73
N ILE A 41 4.60 -9.95 -3.87
CA ILE A 41 6.06 -9.79 -3.81
C ILE A 41 6.74 -10.62 -2.71
N ARG A 42 5.96 -11.22 -1.80
CA ARG A 42 6.47 -11.99 -0.67
C ARG A 42 7.45 -13.10 -1.09
N THR A 43 7.21 -13.74 -2.22
CA THR A 43 8.05 -14.83 -2.74
C THR A 43 9.39 -14.37 -3.30
N SER A 44 9.61 -13.07 -3.50
CA SER A 44 10.90 -12.49 -3.89
C SER A 44 11.74 -12.04 -2.69
N LEU A 45 11.24 -12.20 -1.45
CA LEU A 45 11.95 -11.77 -0.24
C LEU A 45 13.04 -12.75 0.17
N GLY A 46 14.21 -12.20 0.47
CA GLY A 46 15.33 -12.90 1.09
C GLY A 46 16.23 -13.70 0.12
N PRO A 47 17.25 -14.42 0.63
CA PRO A 47 18.27 -15.05 -0.19
C PRO A 47 17.77 -16.25 -1.01
N LYS A 48 16.61 -16.80 -0.66
CA LYS A 48 15.89 -17.83 -1.43
C LYS A 48 14.73 -17.23 -2.24
N GLY A 49 14.71 -15.90 -2.38
CA GLY A 49 13.69 -15.20 -3.17
C GLY A 49 13.71 -15.63 -4.62
N MET A 50 12.52 -15.78 -5.19
CA MET A 50 12.34 -16.14 -6.60
C MET A 50 12.23 -14.88 -7.44
N ASP A 51 12.87 -14.89 -8.61
CA ASP A 51 12.71 -13.83 -9.60
C ASP A 51 11.26 -13.79 -10.11
N LYS A 52 10.79 -12.61 -10.40
CA LYS A 52 9.49 -12.35 -11.02
C LYS A 52 9.67 -11.96 -12.48
N MET A 53 8.89 -12.58 -13.35
CA MET A 53 8.78 -12.18 -14.74
C MET A 53 7.60 -11.23 -14.88
N ILE A 54 7.87 -10.03 -15.36
CA ILE A 54 6.87 -8.96 -15.52
C ILE A 54 6.87 -8.52 -16.98
N GLN A 55 5.71 -8.46 -17.58
CA GLN A 55 5.55 -7.86 -18.90
C GLN A 55 5.16 -6.40 -18.73
N THR A 56 5.99 -5.52 -19.25
CA THR A 56 5.73 -4.08 -19.28
C THR A 56 4.65 -3.72 -20.30
N SER A 57 4.02 -2.57 -20.13
CA SER A 57 3.02 -2.06 -21.10
C SER A 57 3.55 -1.91 -22.53
N SER A 58 4.87 -1.80 -22.71
CA SER A 58 5.57 -1.80 -24.01
C SER A 58 5.74 -3.20 -24.63
N GLY A 59 5.36 -4.27 -23.90
CA GLY A 59 5.55 -5.65 -24.34
C GLY A 59 6.92 -6.25 -23.99
N GLU A 60 7.81 -5.47 -23.37
CA GLU A 60 9.11 -5.93 -22.90
C GLU A 60 8.97 -6.80 -21.65
N VAL A 61 9.80 -7.85 -21.56
CA VAL A 61 9.81 -8.75 -20.40
C VAL A 61 10.99 -8.40 -19.49
N VAL A 62 10.69 -8.07 -18.23
CA VAL A 62 11.69 -7.80 -17.18
C VAL A 62 11.67 -8.95 -16.19
N ILE A 63 12.84 -9.51 -15.89
CA ILE A 63 13.04 -10.55 -14.87
C ILE A 63 13.85 -9.92 -13.73
N THR A 64 13.26 -9.89 -12.53
CA THR A 64 13.89 -9.28 -11.36
C THR A 64 13.33 -9.86 -10.06
N ASN A 65 14.09 -9.77 -8.98
CA ASN A 65 13.63 -10.05 -7.62
C ASN A 65 13.54 -8.78 -6.76
N ASP A 66 13.94 -7.63 -7.30
CA ASP A 66 13.84 -6.36 -6.59
C ASP A 66 12.40 -5.88 -6.45
N GLY A 67 11.96 -5.69 -5.18
CA GLY A 67 10.58 -5.31 -4.86
C GLY A 67 10.17 -3.96 -5.43
N ALA A 68 11.06 -2.97 -5.44
CA ALA A 68 10.75 -1.64 -5.98
C ALA A 68 10.51 -1.72 -7.50
N THR A 69 11.38 -2.41 -8.21
CA THR A 69 11.25 -2.63 -9.66
C THR A 69 10.00 -3.44 -10.00
N ILE A 70 9.71 -4.52 -9.25
CA ILE A 70 8.51 -5.33 -9.42
C ILE A 70 7.26 -4.46 -9.29
N LEU A 71 7.15 -3.71 -8.20
CA LEU A 71 5.99 -2.88 -7.90
C LEU A 71 5.80 -1.72 -8.89
N LYS A 72 6.90 -1.14 -9.36
CA LYS A 72 6.88 -0.07 -10.36
C LYS A 72 6.27 -0.52 -11.69
N HIS A 73 6.55 -1.76 -12.10
CA HIS A 73 6.06 -2.32 -13.36
C HIS A 73 4.69 -3.02 -13.24
N MET A 74 4.22 -3.28 -12.02
CA MET A 74 2.87 -3.79 -11.82
C MET A 74 1.82 -2.73 -12.12
N ALA A 75 0.83 -3.07 -12.95
CA ALA A 75 -0.32 -2.21 -13.26
C ALA A 75 -1.31 -2.15 -12.08
N ILE A 76 -0.95 -1.40 -11.03
CA ILE A 76 -1.76 -1.28 -9.82
C ILE A 76 -2.71 -0.09 -9.95
N VAL A 77 -4.01 -0.39 -9.98
CA VAL A 77 -5.08 0.62 -10.13
C VAL A 77 -5.63 1.06 -8.78
N HIS A 78 -5.66 0.16 -7.78
CA HIS A 78 -6.30 0.45 -6.49
C HIS A 78 -5.48 1.45 -5.65
N PRO A 79 -6.09 2.55 -5.14
CA PRO A 79 -5.36 3.60 -4.42
C PRO A 79 -4.59 3.10 -3.19
N ALA A 80 -5.21 2.25 -2.35
CA ALA A 80 -4.56 1.72 -1.16
C ALA A 80 -3.36 0.82 -1.50
N ALA A 81 -3.45 0.06 -2.59
CA ALA A 81 -2.33 -0.76 -3.07
C ALA A 81 -1.20 0.11 -3.64
N ARG A 82 -1.54 1.24 -4.27
CA ARG A 82 -0.57 2.20 -4.78
C ARG A 82 0.26 2.86 -3.67
N MET A 83 -0.33 3.09 -2.50
CA MET A 83 0.42 3.57 -1.32
C MET A 83 1.57 2.64 -0.92
N LEU A 84 1.43 1.32 -1.11
CA LEU A 84 2.53 0.37 -0.86
C LEU A 84 3.63 0.46 -1.91
N VAL A 85 3.29 0.80 -3.15
CA VAL A 85 4.29 1.09 -4.20
C VAL A 85 5.09 2.32 -3.83
N ASP A 86 4.40 3.40 -3.45
CA ASP A 86 5.03 4.66 -3.04
C ASP A 86 5.92 4.46 -1.81
N LEU A 87 5.48 3.62 -0.86
CA LEU A 87 6.28 3.23 0.32
C LEU A 87 7.57 2.51 -0.08
N SER A 88 7.49 1.56 -1.03
CA SER A 88 8.68 0.85 -1.53
C SER A 88 9.65 1.79 -2.24
N GLN A 89 9.14 2.72 -3.04
CA GLN A 89 9.95 3.71 -3.74
C GLN A 89 10.62 4.71 -2.77
N ALA A 90 9.89 5.14 -1.75
CA ALA A 90 10.48 6.00 -0.71
C ALA A 90 11.62 5.30 0.03
N GLN A 91 11.44 4.01 0.35
CA GLN A 91 12.50 3.20 0.96
C GLN A 91 13.72 3.06 0.04
N ASP A 92 13.51 2.88 -1.25
CA ASP A 92 14.59 2.81 -2.25
C ASP A 92 15.40 4.12 -2.32
N VAL A 93 14.72 5.25 -2.32
CA VAL A 93 15.35 6.58 -2.37
C VAL A 93 16.14 6.90 -1.10
N GLU A 94 15.59 6.55 0.08
CA GLU A 94 16.20 6.93 1.36
C GLU A 94 17.30 5.97 1.82
N ALA A 95 17.10 4.66 1.62
CA ALA A 95 18.00 3.63 2.13
C ALA A 95 18.65 2.78 1.04
N GLY A 96 18.05 2.68 -0.15
CA GLY A 96 18.54 1.85 -1.25
C GLY A 96 18.43 0.35 -1.00
N ASP A 97 17.82 -0.07 0.12
CA ASP A 97 17.67 -1.47 0.52
C ASP A 97 16.38 -1.69 1.32
N GLY A 98 15.94 -2.95 1.42
CA GLY A 98 14.77 -3.32 2.19
C GLY A 98 13.43 -2.98 1.53
N THR A 99 13.40 -2.64 0.26
CA THR A 99 12.21 -2.27 -0.52
C THR A 99 11.13 -3.35 -0.50
N THR A 100 11.51 -4.62 -0.65
CA THR A 100 10.60 -5.76 -0.54
C THR A 100 10.17 -5.98 0.92
N SER A 101 11.12 -5.87 1.87
CA SER A 101 10.88 -6.12 3.30
C SER A 101 9.84 -5.17 3.88
N VAL A 102 9.91 -3.87 3.56
CA VAL A 102 8.99 -2.87 4.08
C VAL A 102 7.54 -3.12 3.61
N VAL A 103 7.35 -3.55 2.37
CA VAL A 103 6.01 -3.84 1.84
C VAL A 103 5.45 -5.14 2.39
N VAL A 104 6.28 -6.18 2.55
CA VAL A 104 5.86 -7.45 3.18
C VAL A 104 5.51 -7.24 4.64
N LEU A 105 6.28 -6.41 5.36
CA LEU A 105 5.98 -6.04 6.74
C LEU A 105 4.65 -5.26 6.83
N ALA A 106 4.47 -4.25 5.98
CA ALA A 106 3.23 -3.47 5.93
C ALA A 106 2.00 -4.37 5.65
N GLY A 107 2.10 -5.28 4.68
CA GLY A 107 1.02 -6.23 4.40
C GLY A 107 0.73 -7.17 5.56
N SER A 108 1.74 -7.61 6.30
CA SER A 108 1.58 -8.44 7.49
C SER A 108 0.89 -7.68 8.62
N LEU A 109 1.27 -6.42 8.86
CA LEU A 109 0.61 -5.54 9.83
C LEU A 109 -0.85 -5.27 9.46
N LEU A 110 -1.15 -5.03 8.18
CA LEU A 110 -2.52 -4.87 7.69
C LEU A 110 -3.35 -6.14 7.89
N GLY A 111 -2.77 -7.33 7.69
CA GLY A 111 -3.44 -8.60 7.98
C GLY A 111 -3.77 -8.79 9.47
N VAL A 112 -2.90 -8.31 10.37
CA VAL A 112 -3.18 -8.29 11.82
C VAL A 112 -4.26 -7.26 12.14
N ALA A 113 -4.17 -6.07 11.56
CA ALA A 113 -5.17 -5.01 11.73
C ALA A 113 -6.56 -5.46 11.31
N GLU A 114 -6.70 -6.18 10.20
CA GLU A 114 -7.97 -6.75 9.74
C GLU A 114 -8.61 -7.67 10.81
N LYS A 115 -7.79 -8.54 11.41
CA LYS A 115 -8.25 -9.44 12.50
C LYS A 115 -8.65 -8.67 13.76
N LEU A 116 -7.97 -7.58 14.09
CA LEU A 116 -8.30 -6.75 15.25
C LEU A 116 -9.58 -5.93 15.01
N LEU A 117 -9.75 -5.41 13.80
CA LEU A 117 -10.98 -4.71 13.40
C LEU A 117 -12.19 -5.63 13.44
N SER A 118 -12.06 -6.90 13.02
CA SER A 118 -13.14 -7.89 13.09
C SER A 118 -13.53 -8.24 14.54
N LYS A 119 -12.63 -8.03 15.50
CA LYS A 119 -12.91 -8.15 16.94
C LYS A 119 -13.52 -6.89 17.55
N GLY A 120 -13.79 -5.86 16.76
CA GLY A 120 -14.39 -4.60 17.20
C GLY A 120 -13.42 -3.57 17.79
N ILE A 121 -12.11 -3.77 17.66
CA ILE A 121 -11.12 -2.80 18.13
C ILE A 121 -11.11 -1.60 17.18
N HIS A 122 -11.13 -0.39 17.75
CA HIS A 122 -11.19 0.83 16.97
C HIS A 122 -9.89 1.07 16.16
N PRO A 123 -9.97 1.50 14.90
CA PRO A 123 -8.80 1.70 14.03
C PRO A 123 -7.71 2.60 14.62
N THR A 124 -8.11 3.68 15.31
CA THR A 124 -7.18 4.61 15.95
C THR A 124 -6.32 3.93 17.00
N MET A 125 -6.89 3.05 17.81
CA MET A 125 -6.14 2.29 18.82
C MET A 125 -5.11 1.36 18.21
N ILE A 126 -5.43 0.76 17.06
CA ILE A 126 -4.50 -0.10 16.32
C ILE A 126 -3.35 0.74 15.78
N ALA A 127 -3.65 1.90 15.17
CA ALA A 127 -2.64 2.82 14.64
C ALA A 127 -1.69 3.34 15.72
N GLU A 128 -2.21 3.79 16.87
CA GLU A 128 -1.42 4.23 18.02
C GLU A 128 -0.52 3.10 18.56
N SER A 129 -1.04 1.88 18.61
CA SER A 129 -0.27 0.72 19.06
C SER A 129 0.89 0.41 18.12
N PHE A 130 0.69 0.53 16.80
CA PHE A 130 1.76 0.37 15.83
C PHE A 130 2.82 1.47 15.95
N GLN A 131 2.42 2.72 16.17
CA GLN A 131 3.37 3.82 16.39
C GLN A 131 4.22 3.60 17.66
N ARG A 132 3.58 3.19 18.75
CA ARG A 132 4.32 2.85 20.01
C ARG A 132 5.29 1.70 19.79
N ALA A 133 4.89 0.67 19.05
CA ALA A 133 5.76 -0.45 18.73
C ALA A 133 6.96 -0.02 17.88
N ALA A 134 6.76 0.84 16.89
CA ALA A 134 7.83 1.38 16.05
C ALA A 134 8.87 2.17 16.86
N ILE A 135 8.41 3.05 17.77
CA ILE A 135 9.29 3.82 18.66
C ILE A 135 10.10 2.87 19.55
N LYS A 136 9.45 1.86 20.14
CA LYS A 136 10.12 0.90 21.01
C LYS A 136 11.17 0.07 20.27
N LEU A 137 10.88 -0.36 19.05
CA LEU A 137 11.84 -1.08 18.20
C LEU A 137 13.04 -0.20 17.83
N SER A 138 12.82 1.07 17.50
CA SER A 138 13.90 2.01 17.22
C SER A 138 14.82 2.20 18.43
N LEU A 139 14.26 2.33 19.64
CA LEU A 139 15.04 2.47 20.88
C LEU A 139 15.86 1.22 21.19
N ILE A 140 15.35 0.03 20.93
CA ILE A 140 16.10 -1.23 21.15
C ILE A 140 17.33 -1.28 20.22
N HIS A 141 17.21 -0.87 18.97
CA HIS A 141 18.35 -0.82 18.04
C HIS A 141 19.41 0.21 18.42
N ILE A 142 19.03 1.28 19.10
CA ILE A 142 19.96 2.30 19.60
C ILE A 142 20.64 1.86 20.91
N SER A 143 19.89 1.21 21.81
CA SER A 143 20.37 0.84 23.14
C SER A 143 21.12 -0.49 23.19
N GLU A 144 20.83 -1.39 22.27
CA GLU A 144 21.53 -2.67 22.11
C GLU A 144 22.17 -2.73 20.71
N PRO A 145 23.31 -2.05 20.50
CA PRO A 145 24.06 -2.23 19.26
C PRO A 145 24.44 -3.71 19.16
N THR A 146 24.14 -4.31 18.02
CA THR A 146 24.41 -5.71 17.71
C THR A 146 25.81 -6.05 18.20
N ARG A 147 25.93 -6.96 19.17
CA ARG A 147 27.20 -7.54 19.55
C ARG A 147 27.72 -8.26 18.33
N GLN A 148 28.60 -7.63 17.60
CA GLN A 148 29.43 -8.36 16.64
C GLN A 148 30.28 -9.31 17.49
N GLU A 149 29.93 -10.58 17.46
CA GLU A 149 30.80 -11.62 17.95
C GLU A 149 32.06 -11.60 17.08
N ALA A 150 33.15 -11.25 17.72
CA ALA A 150 34.50 -11.30 17.16
C ALA A 150 34.96 -12.76 16.98
#